data_f7c5c5720904185d424beb824d6dea08
#
_entry.id   f7c5c5720904185d424beb824d6dea08
#
_cell.length_a   1.000
_cell.length_b   1.000
_cell.length_c   1.000
_cell.angle_alpha   90.00
_cell.angle_beta   90.00
_cell.angle_gamma   90.00
#
_symmetry.space_group_name_H-M   'P 1'
#
loop_
_entity.id
_entity.type
_entity.pdbx_description
1 polymer ?
#
loop_
_entity_poly.entity_id
_entity_poly.type
_entity_poly.pdbx_seq_one_letter_code
_entity_poly.pdbx_strand_id
1 'polypeptide(L)'
;MSETEAQTMSKPDIDYVLVDFEPLHKQRWRSETVRLVCVQFPPHTRCLWHQHLNYGVYVVMAPLDVMEQPYGQQPRPLVKDKGSVFCRDHTIDKLLHVVTSAETPAFIVEVELLKKKEDVVAHDQVVIHNANGVELLNDEPECRVYRLTLQDDASDDKSTTEISLELPTGAVLVVLDDCEVEITNVSENAEVDTECHKSLKVADDVQLTAGKFNVKLVSSNEKKVQLILTECDYTKV
;
A
#
# COMPACT_ATOMS: atom_id res chain seq x y z
N MET A 1 3.47 -42.85 13.29
CA MET A 1 3.21 -41.58 14.01
C MET A 1 4.56 -40.88 14.10
N SER A 2 4.82 -39.94 13.24
CA SER A 2 6.02 -39.09 13.30
C SER A 2 5.62 -37.79 13.94
N GLU A 3 6.10 -37.54 15.14
CA GLU A 3 6.03 -36.27 15.81
C GLU A 3 6.87 -35.29 15.01
N THR A 4 6.22 -34.29 14.41
CA THR A 4 6.88 -33.15 13.77
C THR A 4 7.37 -32.29 14.91
N GLU A 5 8.68 -32.31 15.18
CA GLU A 5 9.36 -31.42 16.12
C GLU A 5 9.08 -29.98 15.66
N ALA A 6 8.28 -29.26 16.43
CA ALA A 6 8.19 -27.82 16.33
C ALA A 6 9.59 -27.27 16.65
N GLN A 7 10.32 -26.84 15.64
CA GLN A 7 11.56 -26.08 15.81
C GLN A 7 11.24 -24.83 16.61
N THR A 8 11.55 -24.84 17.90
CA THR A 8 11.60 -23.63 18.72
C THR A 8 12.68 -22.73 18.13
N MET A 9 12.27 -21.73 17.36
CA MET A 9 13.20 -20.72 16.87
C MET A 9 13.83 -20.04 18.10
N SER A 10 15.13 -20.24 18.30
CA SER A 10 15.88 -19.53 19.34
C SER A 10 15.75 -18.03 19.14
N LYS A 11 15.58 -17.29 20.25
CA LYS A 11 15.54 -15.83 20.22
C LYS A 11 16.78 -15.32 19.45
N PRO A 12 16.61 -14.36 18.51
CA PRO A 12 17.74 -13.77 17.80
C PRO A 12 18.78 -13.20 18.78
N ASP A 13 20.06 -13.42 18.49
CA ASP A 13 21.19 -12.92 19.31
C ASP A 13 21.58 -11.49 18.90
N ILE A 14 20.57 -10.66 18.64
CA ILE A 14 20.72 -9.24 18.33
C ILE A 14 19.64 -8.44 19.01
N ASP A 15 19.93 -7.18 19.30
CA ASP A 15 18.92 -6.22 19.72
C ASP A 15 18.09 -5.79 18.51
N TYR A 16 16.77 -5.87 18.64
CA TYR A 16 15.82 -5.42 17.61
C TYR A 16 14.57 -4.82 18.24
N VAL A 17 13.83 -4.08 17.44
CA VAL A 17 12.54 -3.50 17.81
C VAL A 17 11.43 -4.06 16.92
N LEU A 18 10.18 -3.94 17.33
CA LEU A 18 9.07 -4.09 16.39
C LEU A 18 9.04 -2.87 15.45
N VAL A 19 8.57 -3.06 14.22
CA VAL A 19 8.49 -1.97 13.23
C VAL A 19 7.74 -0.75 13.75
N ASP A 20 6.81 -0.94 14.69
CA ASP A 20 6.10 0.16 15.39
C ASP A 20 7.02 1.14 16.12
N PHE A 21 8.21 0.70 16.52
CA PHE A 21 9.18 1.47 17.30
C PHE A 21 10.45 1.82 16.51
N GLU A 22 10.48 1.50 15.20
CA GLU A 22 11.59 1.87 14.33
C GLU A 22 11.45 3.35 13.92
N PRO A 23 12.42 4.23 14.24
CA PRO A 23 12.26 5.69 14.12
C PRO A 23 12.03 6.20 12.70
N LEU A 24 12.47 5.48 11.65
CA LEU A 24 12.31 5.85 10.25
C LEU A 24 10.98 5.35 9.65
N HIS A 25 10.22 4.53 10.40
CA HIS A 25 8.89 4.05 10.07
C HIS A 25 7.84 4.85 10.83
N LYS A 26 7.38 5.94 10.24
CA LYS A 26 6.45 6.87 10.91
C LYS A 26 5.01 6.50 10.62
N GLN A 27 4.31 5.99 11.64
CA GLN A 27 2.88 5.80 11.53
C GLN A 27 2.18 7.14 11.25
N ARG A 28 1.41 7.23 10.17
CA ARG A 28 0.56 8.38 9.86
C ARG A 28 -0.78 8.27 10.56
N TRP A 29 -1.43 7.11 10.41
CA TRP A 29 -2.67 6.77 11.11
C TRP A 29 -2.80 5.25 11.26
N ARG A 30 -3.77 4.83 12.08
CA ARG A 30 -4.11 3.44 12.33
C ARG A 30 -5.60 3.30 12.60
N SER A 31 -6.23 2.30 11.99
CA SER A 31 -7.57 1.79 12.33
C SER A 31 -7.45 0.42 13.02
N GLU A 32 -8.56 -0.26 13.20
CA GLU A 32 -8.57 -1.65 13.71
C GLU A 32 -7.98 -2.64 12.71
N THR A 33 -8.03 -2.33 11.42
CA THR A 33 -7.73 -3.27 10.34
C THR A 33 -6.55 -2.88 9.49
N VAL A 34 -6.19 -1.60 9.46
CA VAL A 34 -5.14 -1.05 8.61
C VAL A 34 -4.28 -0.05 9.37
N ARG A 35 -3.00 -0.04 9.09
CA ARG A 35 -2.07 1.00 9.51
C ARG A 35 -1.36 1.57 8.28
N LEU A 36 -1.27 2.90 8.18
CA LEU A 36 -0.48 3.57 7.16
C LEU A 36 0.82 4.07 7.78
N VAL A 37 1.94 3.70 7.15
CA VAL A 37 3.29 4.04 7.61
C VAL A 37 4.05 4.74 6.49
N CYS A 38 4.68 5.86 6.81
CA CYS A 38 5.64 6.53 5.93
C CYS A 38 7.05 6.13 6.32
N VAL A 39 7.76 5.51 5.39
CA VAL A 39 9.13 5.04 5.57
C VAL A 39 10.05 5.96 4.80
N GLN A 40 10.89 6.72 5.52
CA GLN A 40 11.80 7.69 4.91
C GLN A 40 13.21 7.52 5.45
N PHE A 41 14.13 7.21 4.54
CA PHE A 41 15.56 7.11 4.83
C PHE A 41 16.30 8.27 4.17
N PRO A 42 17.00 9.12 4.91
CA PRO A 42 18.03 9.95 4.31
C PRO A 42 19.08 9.10 3.58
N PRO A 43 19.87 9.68 2.65
CA PRO A 43 20.99 8.96 2.04
C PRO A 43 21.94 8.37 3.09
N HIS A 44 22.54 7.22 2.80
CA HIS A 44 23.51 6.51 3.65
C HIS A 44 23.02 6.22 5.08
N THR A 45 21.71 6.08 5.26
CA THR A 45 21.12 5.86 6.57
C THR A 45 20.74 4.40 6.74
N ARG A 46 21.14 3.83 7.86
CA ARG A 46 20.76 2.48 8.27
C ARG A 46 19.71 2.56 9.38
N CYS A 47 18.59 1.85 9.22
CA CYS A 47 17.59 1.71 10.28
C CYS A 47 18.07 0.76 11.39
N LEU A 48 17.29 0.66 12.45
CA LEU A 48 17.47 -0.38 13.45
C LEU A 48 17.12 -1.76 12.86
N TRP A 49 17.66 -2.82 13.46
CA TRP A 49 17.08 -4.14 13.26
C TRP A 49 15.64 -4.11 13.75
N HIS A 50 14.69 -4.44 12.87
CA HIS A 50 13.29 -4.39 13.22
C HIS A 50 12.52 -5.56 12.62
N GLN A 51 11.39 -5.89 13.25
CA GLN A 51 10.57 -7.02 12.89
C GLN A 51 9.21 -6.57 12.40
N HIS A 52 8.83 -7.04 11.20
CA HIS A 52 7.47 -6.97 10.67
C HIS A 52 6.68 -8.21 11.09
N LEU A 53 5.39 -8.03 11.39
CA LEU A 53 4.50 -9.09 11.87
C LEU A 53 3.23 -9.25 11.03
N ASN A 54 2.95 -8.29 10.15
CA ASN A 54 1.69 -8.21 9.41
C ASN A 54 1.96 -8.27 7.89
N TYR A 55 0.90 -8.41 7.12
CA TYR A 55 0.98 -8.27 5.67
C TYR A 55 1.17 -6.81 5.29
N GLY A 56 2.15 -6.52 4.45
CA GLY A 56 2.47 -5.16 4.00
C GLY A 56 2.35 -4.99 2.48
N VAL A 57 1.69 -3.90 2.08
CA VAL A 57 1.69 -3.40 0.70
C VAL A 57 2.61 -2.18 0.66
N TYR A 58 3.69 -2.27 -0.09
CA TYR A 58 4.75 -1.26 -0.17
C TYR A 58 4.63 -0.49 -1.48
N VAL A 59 4.34 0.81 -1.39
CA VAL A 59 4.24 1.72 -2.52
C VAL A 59 5.50 2.58 -2.58
N VAL A 60 6.28 2.46 -3.64
CA VAL A 60 7.55 3.17 -3.83
C VAL A 60 7.29 4.59 -4.33
N MET A 61 7.57 5.59 -3.50
CA MET A 61 7.25 7.00 -3.77
C MET A 61 8.34 7.75 -4.54
N ALA A 62 9.57 7.25 -4.52
CA ALA A 62 10.72 7.76 -5.27
C ALA A 62 11.59 6.57 -5.68
N PRO A 63 12.46 6.69 -6.70
CA PRO A 63 13.36 5.59 -7.05
C PRO A 63 14.08 5.04 -5.82
N LEU A 64 13.95 3.75 -5.59
CA LEU A 64 14.45 3.04 -4.41
C LEU A 64 15.75 2.33 -4.76
N ASP A 65 16.80 2.62 -4.00
CA ASP A 65 18.06 1.88 -4.03
C ASP A 65 18.54 1.68 -2.59
N VAL A 66 18.34 0.46 -2.08
CA VAL A 66 18.68 0.11 -0.70
C VAL A 66 19.30 -1.28 -0.63
N MET A 67 20.09 -1.50 0.41
CA MET A 67 20.57 -2.82 0.81
C MET A 67 19.69 -3.35 1.94
N GLU A 68 18.94 -4.42 1.67
CA GLU A 68 18.17 -5.17 2.66
C GLU A 68 18.98 -6.35 3.19
N GLN A 69 19.03 -6.52 4.49
CA GLN A 69 19.66 -7.68 5.12
C GLN A 69 18.66 -8.35 6.07
N PRO A 70 17.99 -9.45 5.66
CA PRO A 70 17.26 -10.30 6.58
C PRO A 70 18.21 -10.94 7.62
N TYR A 71 17.71 -11.15 8.83
CA TYR A 71 18.50 -11.80 9.88
C TYR A 71 18.99 -13.18 9.46
N GLY A 72 20.28 -13.45 9.70
CA GLY A 72 20.92 -14.70 9.30
C GLY A 72 21.20 -14.83 7.79
N GLN A 73 20.94 -13.82 6.99
CA GLN A 73 21.21 -13.82 5.54
C GLN A 73 22.22 -12.75 5.14
N GLN A 74 22.80 -12.91 3.93
CA GLN A 74 23.65 -11.90 3.36
C GLN A 74 22.82 -10.69 2.90
N PRO A 75 23.38 -9.46 2.97
CA PRO A 75 22.75 -8.28 2.39
C PRO A 75 22.47 -8.48 0.88
N ARG A 76 21.33 -7.98 0.42
CA ARG A 76 20.93 -8.02 -0.98
C ARG A 76 20.39 -6.67 -1.43
N PRO A 77 20.62 -6.26 -2.69
CA PRO A 77 20.05 -5.02 -3.19
C PRO A 77 18.53 -5.16 -3.38
N LEU A 78 17.82 -4.11 -3.04
CA LEU A 78 16.41 -3.91 -3.37
C LEU A 78 16.31 -2.60 -4.14
N VAL A 79 16.19 -2.73 -5.47
CA VAL A 79 16.09 -1.60 -6.41
C VAL A 79 14.71 -1.62 -7.04
N LYS A 80 14.01 -0.49 -7.01
CA LYS A 80 12.66 -0.34 -7.55
C LYS A 80 12.47 1.06 -8.12
N ASP A 81 11.68 1.17 -9.18
CA ASP A 81 11.27 2.46 -9.73
C ASP A 81 10.15 3.08 -8.91
N LYS A 82 10.01 4.42 -8.98
CA LYS A 82 8.84 5.15 -8.46
C LYS A 82 7.55 4.53 -9.02
N GLY A 83 6.55 4.37 -8.18
CA GLY A 83 5.28 3.76 -8.52
C GLY A 83 5.28 2.23 -8.52
N SER A 84 6.44 1.58 -8.32
CA SER A 84 6.45 0.14 -8.09
C SER A 84 5.67 -0.20 -6.81
N VAL A 85 4.94 -1.32 -6.87
CA VAL A 85 4.24 -1.89 -5.71
C VAL A 85 4.75 -3.31 -5.51
N PHE A 86 4.96 -3.68 -4.26
CA PHE A 86 5.23 -5.07 -3.89
C PHE A 86 4.55 -5.40 -2.56
N CYS A 87 4.11 -6.65 -2.44
CA CYS A 87 3.44 -7.15 -1.25
C CYS A 87 4.33 -8.17 -0.54
N ARG A 88 4.24 -8.23 0.78
CA ARG A 88 4.96 -9.21 1.61
C ARG A 88 4.09 -9.67 2.76
N ASP A 89 3.92 -10.97 2.89
CA ASP A 89 3.24 -11.58 4.03
C ASP A 89 4.25 -11.89 5.14
N HIS A 90 4.21 -11.09 6.21
CA HIS A 90 5.06 -11.28 7.39
C HIS A 90 4.30 -11.94 8.56
N THR A 91 3.06 -12.36 8.33
CA THR A 91 2.27 -13.04 9.37
C THR A 91 2.86 -14.41 9.73
N ILE A 92 3.50 -15.07 8.76
CA ILE A 92 4.15 -16.37 8.89
C ILE A 92 5.64 -16.21 9.22
N ASP A 93 6.38 -15.53 8.35
CA ASP A 93 7.85 -15.47 8.41
C ASP A 93 8.38 -14.47 9.44
N LYS A 94 7.53 -13.51 9.87
CA LYS A 94 7.88 -12.49 10.86
C LYS A 94 9.23 -11.86 10.54
N LEU A 95 9.35 -11.26 9.36
CA LEU A 95 10.62 -10.75 8.83
C LEU A 95 11.35 -9.87 9.84
N LEU A 96 12.51 -10.32 10.28
CA LEU A 96 13.47 -9.53 11.03
C LEU A 96 14.58 -9.09 10.08
N HIS A 97 14.72 -7.79 9.85
CA HIS A 97 15.70 -7.26 8.92
C HIS A 97 16.22 -5.88 9.30
N VAL A 98 17.22 -5.44 8.57
CA VAL A 98 17.76 -4.09 8.58
C VAL A 98 17.91 -3.61 7.13
N VAL A 99 17.69 -2.33 6.91
CA VAL A 99 17.80 -1.69 5.59
C VAL A 99 18.78 -0.53 5.67
N THR A 100 19.58 -0.36 4.62
CA THR A 100 20.50 0.77 4.49
C THR A 100 20.25 1.43 3.11
N SER A 101 19.97 2.73 3.10
CA SER A 101 19.81 3.50 1.86
C SER A 101 21.17 3.76 1.20
N ALA A 102 21.18 3.80 -0.13
CA ALA A 102 22.34 4.15 -0.93
C ALA A 102 22.52 5.69 -1.01
N GLU A 103 22.96 6.17 -2.17
CA GLU A 103 23.23 7.61 -2.44
C GLU A 103 21.97 8.48 -2.44
N THR A 104 20.80 7.89 -2.71
CA THR A 104 19.53 8.58 -2.79
C THR A 104 18.68 8.31 -1.57
N PRO A 105 17.84 9.28 -1.14
CA PRO A 105 16.88 9.02 -0.08
C PRO A 105 15.88 7.94 -0.54
N ALA A 106 15.48 7.05 0.36
CA ALA A 106 14.42 6.09 0.10
C ALA A 106 13.09 6.62 0.68
N PHE A 107 12.02 6.49 -0.09
CA PHE A 107 10.69 6.88 0.34
C PHE A 107 9.66 5.83 -0.10
N ILE A 108 9.01 5.23 0.88
CA ILE A 108 7.96 4.22 0.71
C ILE A 108 6.76 4.62 1.57
N VAL A 109 5.56 4.39 1.06
CA VAL A 109 4.33 4.33 1.86
C VAL A 109 3.95 2.87 2.00
N GLU A 110 3.83 2.39 3.23
CA GLU A 110 3.41 1.05 3.56
C GLU A 110 1.96 1.06 4.07
N VAL A 111 1.11 0.29 3.41
CA VAL A 111 -0.23 -0.04 3.88
C VAL A 111 -0.13 -1.41 4.55
N GLU A 112 -0.15 -1.42 5.88
CA GLU A 112 -0.02 -2.64 6.65
C GLU A 112 -1.40 -3.15 7.08
N LEU A 113 -1.69 -4.41 6.76
CA LEU A 113 -2.96 -5.04 7.09
C LEU A 113 -2.85 -5.71 8.46
N LEU A 114 -3.64 -5.24 9.42
CA LEU A 114 -3.58 -5.68 10.81
C LEU A 114 -4.45 -6.91 11.09
N LYS A 115 -5.21 -7.36 10.10
CA LYS A 115 -6.01 -8.59 10.19
C LYS A 115 -5.16 -9.82 9.96
N LYS A 116 -5.53 -10.89 10.64
CA LYS A 116 -4.94 -12.19 10.37
C LYS A 116 -5.55 -12.81 9.12
N LYS A 117 -4.79 -13.65 8.43
CA LYS A 117 -5.25 -14.36 7.22
C LYS A 117 -6.53 -15.18 7.44
N GLU A 118 -6.68 -15.78 8.60
CA GLU A 118 -7.86 -16.55 9.06
C GLU A 118 -9.13 -15.70 9.20
N ASP A 119 -8.97 -14.38 9.37
CA ASP A 119 -10.07 -13.43 9.47
C ASP A 119 -10.49 -12.88 8.09
N VAL A 120 -9.75 -13.23 7.04
CA VAL A 120 -10.03 -12.81 5.66
C VAL A 120 -11.02 -13.78 5.03
N VAL A 121 -12.15 -13.25 4.62
CA VAL A 121 -13.18 -14.05 3.96
C VAL A 121 -13.01 -13.95 2.46
N ALA A 122 -12.92 -15.11 1.81
CA ALA A 122 -13.04 -15.19 0.37
C ALA A 122 -14.45 -14.71 -0.04
N HIS A 123 -14.52 -13.62 -0.77
CA HIS A 123 -15.77 -13.17 -1.40
C HIS A 123 -15.95 -13.92 -2.71
N ASP A 124 -17.01 -14.73 -2.82
CA ASP A 124 -17.39 -15.41 -4.08
C ASP A 124 -17.84 -14.43 -5.18
N GLN A 125 -18.01 -13.15 -4.83
CA GLN A 125 -18.45 -12.10 -5.74
C GLN A 125 -17.52 -10.88 -5.64
N VAL A 126 -16.29 -11.06 -6.06
CA VAL A 126 -15.37 -9.95 -6.06
C VAL A 126 -15.37 -9.27 -7.41
N VAL A 127 -15.75 -7.99 -7.43
CA VAL A 127 -15.63 -7.14 -8.60
C VAL A 127 -14.15 -6.87 -8.85
N ILE A 128 -13.61 -7.31 -9.98
CA ILE A 128 -12.30 -6.91 -10.45
C ILE A 128 -12.48 -5.69 -11.34
N HIS A 129 -11.85 -4.58 -10.97
CA HIS A 129 -11.87 -3.37 -11.78
C HIS A 129 -10.98 -3.56 -13.02
N ASN A 130 -11.53 -3.39 -14.19
CA ASN A 130 -10.83 -3.50 -15.47
C ASN A 130 -11.18 -2.36 -16.46
N ALA A 131 -11.62 -1.22 -15.93
CA ALA A 131 -11.91 -0.03 -16.73
C ALA A 131 -10.64 0.61 -17.30
N ASN A 132 -10.80 1.50 -18.26
CA ASN A 132 -9.69 2.33 -18.74
C ASN A 132 -9.04 3.08 -17.57
N GLY A 133 -7.72 3.14 -17.56
CA GLY A 133 -6.97 3.76 -16.47
C GLY A 133 -6.82 2.89 -15.21
N VAL A 134 -7.32 1.65 -15.20
CA VAL A 134 -7.20 0.73 -14.06
C VAL A 134 -6.33 -0.46 -14.43
N GLU A 135 -5.26 -0.68 -13.67
CA GLU A 135 -4.35 -1.82 -13.80
C GLU A 135 -4.32 -2.60 -12.49
N LEU A 136 -4.64 -3.89 -12.55
CA LEU A 136 -4.52 -4.80 -11.40
C LEU A 136 -3.04 -5.15 -11.20
N LEU A 137 -2.48 -4.80 -10.04
CA LEU A 137 -1.08 -5.04 -9.68
C LEU A 137 -0.90 -6.26 -8.78
N ASN A 138 -1.87 -6.54 -7.93
CA ASN A 138 -1.86 -7.66 -7.00
C ASN A 138 -3.29 -8.16 -6.77
N ASP A 139 -3.46 -9.47 -6.76
CA ASP A 139 -4.73 -10.15 -6.46
C ASP A 139 -4.46 -11.34 -5.53
N GLU A 140 -4.35 -11.03 -4.24
CA GLU A 140 -4.10 -12.02 -3.20
C GLU A 140 -5.26 -12.04 -2.19
N PRO A 141 -5.41 -13.13 -1.42
CA PRO A 141 -6.50 -13.23 -0.44
C PRO A 141 -6.53 -12.11 0.59
N GLU A 142 -5.37 -11.52 0.89
CA GLU A 142 -5.23 -10.46 1.88
C GLU A 142 -5.67 -9.10 1.36
N CYS A 143 -5.40 -8.81 0.07
CA CYS A 143 -5.76 -7.53 -0.54
C CYS A 143 -5.70 -7.58 -2.06
N ARG A 144 -6.37 -6.63 -2.70
CA ARG A 144 -6.15 -6.26 -4.08
C ARG A 144 -5.51 -4.91 -4.19
N VAL A 145 -4.60 -4.80 -5.13
CA VAL A 145 -3.93 -3.53 -5.39
C VAL A 145 -4.06 -3.17 -6.85
N TYR A 146 -4.49 -1.94 -7.09
CA TYR A 146 -4.64 -1.38 -8.43
C TYR A 146 -3.80 -0.11 -8.59
N ARG A 147 -3.32 0.10 -9.80
CA ARG A 147 -2.87 1.42 -10.24
C ARG A 147 -4.01 2.09 -10.98
N LEU A 148 -4.35 3.28 -10.54
CA LEU A 148 -5.27 4.17 -11.23
C LEU A 148 -4.46 5.21 -11.98
N THR A 149 -4.72 5.37 -13.28
CA THR A 149 -4.05 6.36 -14.14
C THR A 149 -5.09 7.32 -14.70
N LEU A 150 -5.01 8.56 -14.25
CA LEU A 150 -5.86 9.65 -14.72
C LEU A 150 -5.06 10.57 -15.65
N GLN A 151 -5.69 11.13 -16.66
CA GLN A 151 -5.07 12.01 -17.64
C GLN A 151 -6.06 13.08 -18.11
N ASP A 152 -5.57 14.31 -18.26
CA ASP A 152 -6.37 15.47 -18.64
C ASP A 152 -6.88 15.39 -20.08
N ASP A 153 -6.11 14.73 -20.96
CA ASP A 153 -6.47 14.55 -22.38
C ASP A 153 -6.58 13.06 -22.71
N ALA A 154 -7.81 12.61 -23.03
CA ALA A 154 -8.11 11.22 -23.37
C ALA A 154 -7.61 10.79 -24.76
N SER A 155 -6.47 11.31 -25.20
CA SER A 155 -5.87 10.98 -26.51
C SER A 155 -5.26 9.58 -26.58
N ASP A 156 -5.19 8.87 -25.46
CA ASP A 156 -4.68 7.49 -25.34
C ASP A 156 -5.80 6.56 -24.85
N ASP A 157 -6.09 5.49 -25.60
CA ASP A 157 -7.14 4.50 -25.29
C ASP A 157 -7.03 3.84 -23.90
N LYS A 158 -5.92 4.04 -23.20
CA LYS A 158 -5.64 3.48 -21.86
C LYS A 158 -5.77 4.48 -20.72
N SER A 159 -6.13 5.72 -20.99
CA SER A 159 -6.26 6.76 -20.00
C SER A 159 -7.66 7.35 -19.99
N THR A 160 -8.03 7.92 -18.85
CA THR A 160 -9.35 8.53 -18.63
C THR A 160 -9.21 9.72 -17.69
N THR A 161 -10.15 10.64 -17.80
CA THR A 161 -10.27 11.76 -16.83
C THR A 161 -10.99 11.34 -15.56
N GLU A 162 -11.75 10.22 -15.60
CA GLU A 162 -12.58 9.75 -14.50
C GLU A 162 -12.58 8.22 -14.43
N ILE A 163 -12.50 7.70 -13.22
CA ILE A 163 -12.56 6.25 -12.93
C ILE A 163 -13.70 6.00 -11.95
N SER A 164 -14.60 5.07 -12.30
CA SER A 164 -15.63 4.56 -11.39
C SER A 164 -15.13 3.30 -10.69
N LEU A 165 -15.30 3.26 -9.38
CA LEU A 165 -14.91 2.15 -8.50
C LEU A 165 -16.13 1.64 -7.75
N GLU A 166 -16.25 0.33 -7.62
CA GLU A 166 -17.21 -0.31 -6.73
C GLU A 166 -16.42 -1.11 -5.68
N LEU A 167 -16.30 -0.54 -4.49
CA LEU A 167 -15.51 -1.11 -3.40
C LEU A 167 -16.41 -1.96 -2.52
N PRO A 168 -16.23 -3.29 -2.50
CA PRO A 168 -17.02 -4.16 -1.62
C PRO A 168 -16.65 -3.96 -0.16
N THR A 169 -15.46 -3.45 0.10
CA THR A 169 -14.89 -3.21 1.42
C THR A 169 -14.16 -1.87 1.45
N GLY A 170 -13.54 -1.54 2.58
CA GLY A 170 -12.71 -0.34 2.67
C GLY A 170 -11.45 -0.42 1.80
N ALA A 171 -10.95 0.75 1.40
CA ALA A 171 -9.73 0.88 0.62
C ALA A 171 -8.90 2.08 1.06
N VAL A 172 -7.60 2.03 0.75
CA VAL A 172 -6.69 3.16 0.90
C VAL A 172 -6.16 3.55 -0.48
N LEU A 173 -6.30 4.83 -0.81
CA LEU A 173 -5.76 5.43 -2.02
C LEU A 173 -4.49 6.19 -1.65
N VAL A 174 -3.34 5.85 -2.24
CA VAL A 174 -2.04 6.51 -2.05
C VAL A 174 -1.67 7.28 -3.32
N VAL A 175 -1.26 8.52 -3.15
CA VAL A 175 -1.01 9.47 -4.25
C VAL A 175 0.46 9.42 -4.68
N LEU A 176 0.69 9.12 -5.96
CA LEU A 176 2.05 9.11 -6.55
C LEU A 176 2.45 10.46 -7.14
N ASP A 177 1.50 11.25 -7.62
CA ASP A 177 1.76 12.52 -8.30
C ASP A 177 0.84 13.63 -7.77
N ASP A 178 1.36 14.84 -7.62
CA ASP A 178 0.59 16.00 -7.16
C ASP A 178 -0.61 16.25 -8.09
N CYS A 179 -1.81 16.34 -7.52
CA CYS A 179 -3.04 16.53 -8.29
C CYS A 179 -4.17 17.18 -7.50
N GLU A 180 -5.14 17.68 -8.24
CA GLU A 180 -6.45 18.01 -7.70
C GLU A 180 -7.45 16.99 -8.24
N VAL A 181 -8.15 16.31 -7.37
CA VAL A 181 -9.16 15.31 -7.70
C VAL A 181 -10.47 15.60 -6.98
N GLU A 182 -11.54 15.23 -7.66
CA GLU A 182 -12.87 15.17 -7.09
C GLU A 182 -13.20 13.69 -6.83
N ILE A 183 -13.56 13.38 -5.60
CA ILE A 183 -13.97 12.03 -5.20
C ILE A 183 -15.42 12.10 -4.74
N THR A 184 -16.31 11.47 -5.50
CA THR A 184 -17.76 11.48 -5.24
C THR A 184 -18.21 10.08 -4.84
N ASN A 185 -18.92 9.97 -3.71
CA ASN A 185 -19.62 8.75 -3.34
C ASN A 185 -20.99 8.74 -4.04
N VAL A 186 -21.19 7.80 -4.96
CA VAL A 186 -22.43 7.66 -5.78
C VAL A 186 -23.29 6.48 -5.33
N SER A 187 -23.12 5.99 -4.11
CA SER A 187 -23.93 4.89 -3.56
C SER A 187 -25.38 5.32 -3.38
N GLU A 188 -26.33 4.45 -3.75
CA GLU A 188 -27.78 4.73 -3.72
C GLU A 188 -28.35 5.15 -2.35
N ASN A 189 -27.64 4.81 -1.26
CA ASN A 189 -28.01 5.12 0.12
C ASN A 189 -27.16 6.26 0.73
N ALA A 190 -26.34 6.94 -0.04
CA ALA A 190 -25.61 8.11 0.45
C ALA A 190 -26.65 9.23 0.72
N GLU A 191 -26.82 9.62 1.98
CA GLU A 191 -27.76 10.70 2.37
C GLU A 191 -27.45 12.06 1.72
N VAL A 192 -26.24 12.20 1.19
CA VAL A 192 -25.75 13.33 0.37
C VAL A 192 -24.69 12.78 -0.58
N ASP A 193 -24.74 13.15 -1.86
CA ASP A 193 -23.58 13.06 -2.74
C ASP A 193 -22.44 13.87 -2.13
N THR A 194 -21.59 13.21 -1.37
CA THR A 194 -20.44 13.87 -0.73
C THR A 194 -19.36 14.03 -1.78
N GLU A 195 -19.53 15.06 -2.59
CA GLU A 195 -18.48 15.55 -3.47
C GLU A 195 -17.36 16.13 -2.59
N CYS A 196 -16.18 15.56 -2.68
CA CYS A 196 -15.02 16.03 -1.93
C CYS A 196 -13.89 16.39 -2.90
N HIS A 197 -13.78 17.68 -3.18
CA HIS A 197 -12.62 18.21 -3.91
C HIS A 197 -11.39 18.16 -3.00
N LYS A 198 -10.32 17.55 -3.49
CA LYS A 198 -9.06 17.38 -2.76
C LYS A 198 -7.88 17.84 -3.58
N SER A 199 -7.08 18.73 -3.02
CA SER A 199 -5.72 18.99 -3.48
C SER A 199 -4.79 18.02 -2.76
N LEU A 200 -4.20 17.08 -3.48
CA LEU A 200 -3.40 16.00 -2.97
C LEU A 200 -1.94 16.13 -3.41
N LYS A 201 -1.03 15.84 -2.53
CA LYS A 201 0.41 15.82 -2.74
C LYS A 201 0.93 14.39 -2.81
N VAL A 202 2.12 14.24 -3.37
CA VAL A 202 2.85 12.97 -3.35
C VAL A 202 2.88 12.40 -1.93
N ALA A 203 2.53 11.14 -1.81
CA ALA A 203 2.38 10.39 -0.56
C ALA A 203 1.20 10.76 0.33
N ASP A 204 0.31 11.67 -0.10
CA ASP A 204 -0.98 11.80 0.57
C ASP A 204 -1.81 10.53 0.40
N ASP A 205 -2.79 10.36 1.28
CA ASP A 205 -3.69 9.23 1.26
C ASP A 205 -5.14 9.65 1.42
N VAL A 206 -6.03 8.81 0.90
CA VAL A 206 -7.48 8.93 1.11
C VAL A 206 -8.02 7.58 1.54
N GLN A 207 -8.71 7.57 2.68
CA GLN A 207 -9.46 6.39 3.15
C GLN A 207 -10.83 6.39 2.48
N LEU A 208 -11.17 5.27 1.86
CA LEU A 208 -12.47 5.03 1.23
C LEU A 208 -13.19 3.92 2.00
N THR A 209 -14.46 4.12 2.26
CA THR A 209 -15.35 3.08 2.82
C THR A 209 -15.85 2.15 1.73
N ALA A 210 -16.58 1.09 2.10
CA ALA A 210 -17.34 0.33 1.10
C ALA A 210 -18.35 1.24 0.39
N GLY A 211 -18.54 1.05 -0.93
CA GLY A 211 -19.45 1.86 -1.73
C GLY A 211 -19.02 2.05 -3.17
N LYS A 212 -19.75 2.90 -3.88
CA LYS A 212 -19.43 3.28 -5.27
C LYS A 212 -18.84 4.68 -5.29
N PHE A 213 -17.72 4.84 -5.96
CA PHE A 213 -16.98 6.09 -6.03
C PHE A 213 -16.64 6.44 -7.47
N ASN A 214 -16.71 7.72 -7.78
CA ASN A 214 -16.06 8.28 -8.95
C ASN A 214 -14.85 9.09 -8.50
N VAL A 215 -13.70 8.83 -9.13
CA VAL A 215 -12.45 9.58 -8.95
C VAL A 215 -12.14 10.30 -10.24
N LYS A 216 -12.24 11.63 -10.23
CA LYS A 216 -12.08 12.49 -11.39
C LYS A 216 -10.90 13.42 -11.21
N LEU A 217 -10.05 13.50 -12.22
CA LEU A 217 -8.98 14.49 -12.26
C LEU A 217 -9.56 15.87 -12.56
N VAL A 218 -9.26 16.85 -11.72
CA VAL A 218 -9.64 18.25 -11.91
C VAL A 218 -8.50 19.03 -12.52
N SER A 219 -7.29 18.89 -11.97
CA SER A 219 -6.08 19.51 -12.51
C SER A 219 -4.82 18.79 -12.05
N SER A 220 -3.75 18.89 -12.83
CA SER A 220 -2.41 18.47 -12.46
C SER A 220 -1.36 19.19 -13.30
N ASN A 221 -0.14 19.29 -12.77
CA ASN A 221 1.03 19.72 -13.54
C ASN A 221 1.62 18.56 -14.38
N GLU A 222 1.23 17.35 -14.09
CA GLU A 222 1.70 16.15 -14.79
C GLU A 222 0.70 15.75 -15.89
N LYS A 223 1.20 15.24 -17.00
CA LYS A 223 0.34 14.73 -18.08
C LYS A 223 -0.48 13.51 -17.65
N LYS A 224 0.08 12.69 -16.78
CA LYS A 224 -0.55 11.50 -16.21
C LYS A 224 -0.37 11.55 -14.71
N VAL A 225 -1.45 11.34 -14.00
CA VAL A 225 -1.50 11.22 -12.55
C VAL A 225 -1.70 9.76 -12.20
N GLN A 226 -0.88 9.25 -11.30
CA GLN A 226 -1.02 7.89 -10.81
C GLN A 226 -1.37 7.87 -9.33
N LEU A 227 -2.29 6.98 -8.99
CA LEU A 227 -2.73 6.69 -7.64
C LEU A 227 -2.66 5.17 -7.44
N ILE A 228 -2.34 4.73 -6.24
CA ILE A 228 -2.37 3.31 -5.89
C ILE A 228 -3.55 3.08 -4.95
N LEU A 229 -4.49 2.25 -5.38
CA LEU A 229 -5.64 1.81 -4.58
C LEU A 229 -5.33 0.45 -3.98
N THR A 230 -5.42 0.33 -2.66
CA THR A 230 -5.34 -0.93 -1.93
C THR A 230 -6.70 -1.23 -1.31
N GLU A 231 -7.41 -2.22 -1.82
CA GLU A 231 -8.60 -2.79 -1.18
C GLU A 231 -8.12 -3.66 -0.03
N CYS A 232 -8.47 -3.31 1.18
CA CYS A 232 -7.86 -3.86 2.39
C CYS A 232 -8.89 -4.22 3.42
N ASP A 233 -10.00 -4.49 3.27
CA ASP A 233 -10.93 -4.88 4.33
C ASP A 233 -11.88 -5.98 3.86
N TYR A 234 -11.31 -7.12 3.48
CA TYR A 234 -12.04 -8.31 3.08
C TYR A 234 -12.81 -8.96 4.22
N THR A 235 -13.16 -8.22 5.24
CA THR A 235 -14.00 -8.77 6.28
C THR A 235 -15.42 -8.86 5.85
N LYS A 236 -15.99 -9.93 6.27
CA LYS A 236 -17.43 -10.14 6.24
C LYS A 236 -18.19 -8.97 6.80
N VAL A 237 -19.16 -8.57 6.04
CA VAL A 237 -20.40 -8.10 6.60
C VAL A 237 -21.16 -9.30 7.21
#